data_690b864cbfc35c9e354c45c5c8fcb049
#
_entry.id   690b864cbfc35c9e354c45c5c8fcb049
#
_cell.length_a   1.000
_cell.length_b   1.000
_cell.length_c   1.000
_cell.angle_alpha   90.00
_cell.angle_beta   90.00
_cell.angle_gamma   90.00
#
_symmetry.space_group_name_H-M   'P 1'
#
loop_
_entity.id
_entity.type
_entity.pdbx_description
1 polymer ?
#
loop_
_entity_poly.entity_id
_entity_poly.type
_entity_poly.pdbx_seq_one_letter_code
_entity_poly.pdbx_strand_id
1 'polypeptide(L)'
;MQVALINKPKQRNLVTIFIVLALLLVTLIVQRIIVSQGNSDYPKGVAGPDVRIVVSKGESGTAIAQDLASQHVVAKASTLIKKLIARNVVGIAPGIHLIQSVIPSDEAIAQLLDQKRIIDSIYVLPGSTQSDILKELHLVTSLTQGDSLASIAPFYPNPSNSLEGQLAPVQYSFQPGTSTHDALVNMVKTFGEEVSATKLGLGYGKYTPYQVLTIASLLQIESDPKDYGKVARVIYNRLALGMPLQLNSTVQYALGLRGQIGLSIKATKVDSPYNTYLHTGLPPTPIANPSLQAINGALTPENGDWLYFITVSPHDTRLTSSFSTFEGWVSLYNHNVATGAFK
;
A
#
# COMPACT_ATOMS: atom_id res chain seq x y z
N MET A 1 -31.15 82.12 -58.75
CA MET A 1 -30.42 80.87 -58.77
C MET A 1 -30.30 80.42 -57.38
N GLN A 2 -31.23 79.53 -56.91
CA GLN A 2 -31.30 79.03 -55.53
C GLN A 2 -30.52 77.73 -55.44
N VAL A 3 -29.51 77.70 -54.64
CA VAL A 3 -28.76 76.47 -54.30
C VAL A 3 -29.46 75.73 -53.13
N ALA A 4 -30.04 74.60 -53.43
CA ALA A 4 -30.70 73.77 -52.43
C ALA A 4 -29.66 73.07 -51.54
N LEU A 5 -29.67 73.41 -50.25
CA LEU A 5 -28.93 72.70 -49.21
C LEU A 5 -29.61 71.36 -48.96
N ILE A 6 -29.00 70.25 -49.38
CA ILE A 6 -29.47 68.91 -49.09
C ILE A 6 -29.07 68.59 -47.60
N ASN A 7 -30.10 68.57 -46.79
CA ASN A 7 -30.01 68.21 -45.36
C ASN A 7 -29.96 66.68 -45.22
N LYS A 8 -28.83 66.10 -44.75
CA LYS A 8 -28.70 64.65 -44.55
C LYS A 8 -28.49 64.32 -43.08
N PRO A 9 -29.47 64.45 -42.17
CA PRO A 9 -29.30 64.02 -40.78
C PRO A 9 -29.41 62.49 -40.59
N LYS A 10 -30.14 61.74 -41.43
CA LYS A 10 -30.39 60.30 -41.24
C LYS A 10 -29.15 59.41 -41.43
N GLN A 11 -28.23 59.77 -42.36
CA GLN A 11 -27.01 58.96 -42.55
C GLN A 11 -26.00 59.06 -41.42
N ARG A 12 -25.92 60.21 -40.75
CA ARG A 12 -25.01 60.44 -39.61
C ARG A 12 -25.42 59.64 -38.37
N ASN A 13 -26.72 59.51 -38.13
CA ASN A 13 -27.27 58.68 -37.04
C ASN A 13 -27.09 57.19 -37.25
N LEU A 14 -27.21 56.69 -38.50
CA LEU A 14 -26.96 55.30 -38.89
C LEU A 14 -25.49 54.91 -38.67
N VAL A 15 -24.56 55.76 -39.06
CA VAL A 15 -23.11 55.54 -38.85
C VAL A 15 -22.77 55.53 -37.34
N THR A 16 -23.37 56.44 -36.56
CA THR A 16 -23.17 56.46 -35.10
C THR A 16 -23.72 55.20 -34.43
N ILE A 17 -24.92 54.75 -34.85
CA ILE A 17 -25.51 53.50 -34.34
C ILE A 17 -24.62 52.29 -34.67
N PHE A 18 -24.06 52.23 -35.88
CA PHE A 18 -23.17 51.14 -36.32
C PHE A 18 -21.85 51.12 -35.51
N ILE A 19 -21.29 52.33 -35.22
CA ILE A 19 -20.09 52.44 -34.39
C ILE A 19 -20.37 52.00 -32.97
N VAL A 20 -21.50 52.39 -32.36
CA VAL A 20 -21.90 51.98 -31.01
C VAL A 20 -22.15 50.48 -30.93
N LEU A 21 -22.80 49.86 -31.92
CA LEU A 21 -22.99 48.41 -31.99
C LEU A 21 -21.67 47.67 -32.19
N ALA A 22 -20.76 48.16 -33.03
CA ALA A 22 -19.44 47.59 -33.21
C ALA A 22 -18.59 47.65 -31.92
N LEU A 23 -18.64 48.76 -31.20
CA LEU A 23 -18.00 48.95 -29.88
C LEU A 23 -18.60 48.00 -28.80
N LEU A 24 -19.93 47.85 -28.80
CA LEU A 24 -20.61 46.89 -27.94
C LEU A 24 -20.22 45.45 -28.27
N LEU A 25 -20.12 45.10 -29.53
CA LEU A 25 -19.66 43.76 -29.97
C LEU A 25 -18.20 43.51 -29.57
N VAL A 26 -17.32 44.49 -29.79
CA VAL A 26 -15.93 44.44 -29.37
C VAL A 26 -15.80 44.30 -27.85
N THR A 27 -16.58 45.08 -27.08
CA THR A 27 -16.59 44.95 -25.60
C THR A 27 -17.11 43.58 -25.15
N LEU A 28 -18.15 43.03 -25.81
CA LEU A 28 -18.62 41.66 -25.49
C LEU A 28 -17.61 40.59 -25.88
N ILE A 29 -16.89 40.72 -26.97
CA ILE A 29 -15.80 39.83 -27.38
C ILE A 29 -14.63 39.95 -26.39
N VAL A 30 -14.23 41.15 -26.06
CA VAL A 30 -13.16 41.38 -25.07
C VAL A 30 -13.56 40.88 -23.69
N GLN A 31 -14.81 41.10 -23.23
CA GLN A 31 -15.31 40.50 -22.00
C GLN A 31 -15.34 38.97 -22.07
N ARG A 32 -15.75 38.37 -23.16
CA ARG A 32 -15.66 36.90 -23.33
C ARG A 32 -14.23 36.40 -23.29
N ILE A 33 -13.29 37.11 -23.93
CA ILE A 33 -11.84 36.76 -23.90
C ILE A 33 -11.29 36.94 -22.48
N ILE A 34 -11.61 38.03 -21.77
CA ILE A 34 -11.19 38.27 -20.39
C ILE A 34 -11.81 37.25 -19.43
N VAL A 35 -13.10 36.93 -19.58
CA VAL A 35 -13.78 35.89 -18.79
C VAL A 35 -13.24 34.50 -19.11
N SER A 36 -12.89 34.19 -20.36
CA SER A 36 -12.25 32.92 -20.72
C SER A 36 -10.78 32.85 -20.24
N GLN A 37 -10.06 33.97 -20.19
CA GLN A 37 -8.75 34.04 -19.55
C GLN A 37 -8.83 34.11 -18.01
N GLY A 38 -9.97 34.53 -17.45
CA GLY A 38 -10.26 34.51 -16.01
C GLY A 38 -10.72 33.16 -15.49
N ASN A 39 -11.26 32.27 -16.32
CA ASN A 39 -11.59 30.91 -15.93
C ASN A 39 -10.30 30.11 -15.81
N SER A 40 -9.78 30.07 -14.59
CA SER A 40 -8.53 29.37 -14.24
C SER A 40 -8.70 27.84 -14.17
N ASP A 41 -9.81 27.29 -14.63
CA ASP A 41 -10.15 25.86 -14.59
C ASP A 41 -10.97 25.41 -15.80
N TYR A 42 -10.96 24.10 -16.10
CA TYR A 42 -11.84 23.56 -17.12
C TYR A 42 -13.30 23.50 -16.63
N PRO A 43 -14.30 23.60 -17.55
CA PRO A 43 -15.70 23.46 -17.18
C PRO A 43 -16.04 22.01 -16.82
N LYS A 44 -17.06 21.82 -15.97
CA LYS A 44 -17.60 20.49 -15.67
C LYS A 44 -18.30 19.87 -16.86
N GLY A 45 -18.22 18.54 -16.98
CA GLY A 45 -18.95 17.77 -17.98
C GLY A 45 -18.33 17.72 -19.37
N VAL A 46 -17.07 18.13 -19.53
CA VAL A 46 -16.33 18.11 -20.81
C VAL A 46 -15.07 17.23 -20.69
N ALA A 47 -15.16 16.14 -19.94
CA ALA A 47 -14.03 15.25 -19.73
C ALA A 47 -13.56 14.61 -21.04
N GLY A 48 -12.25 14.62 -21.26
CA GLY A 48 -11.57 13.89 -22.34
C GLY A 48 -11.23 12.45 -21.94
N PRO A 49 -10.43 11.74 -22.76
CA PRO A 49 -9.98 10.39 -22.46
C PRO A 49 -9.10 10.34 -21.21
N ASP A 50 -9.00 9.13 -20.62
CA ASP A 50 -8.07 8.87 -19.54
C ASP A 50 -6.62 8.99 -20.04
N VAL A 51 -5.78 9.67 -19.26
CA VAL A 51 -4.32 9.76 -19.42
C VAL A 51 -3.63 9.10 -18.24
N ARG A 52 -2.44 8.56 -18.48
CA ARG A 52 -1.60 7.94 -17.46
C ARG A 52 -0.73 9.01 -16.81
N ILE A 53 -0.96 9.27 -15.53
CA ILE A 53 -0.16 10.18 -14.72
C ILE A 53 0.67 9.36 -13.74
N VAL A 54 1.98 9.54 -13.80
CA VAL A 54 2.92 8.83 -12.92
C VAL A 54 3.19 9.69 -11.71
N VAL A 55 2.85 9.20 -10.54
CA VAL A 55 3.16 9.83 -9.26
C VAL A 55 4.28 9.04 -8.59
N SER A 56 5.44 9.67 -8.38
CA SER A 56 6.59 9.05 -7.73
C SER A 56 6.48 9.08 -6.21
N LYS A 57 7.15 8.14 -5.50
CA LYS A 57 7.19 8.15 -4.03
C LYS A 57 7.82 9.45 -3.52
N GLY A 58 7.10 10.19 -2.68
CA GLY A 58 7.55 11.47 -2.12
C GLY A 58 7.46 12.66 -3.07
N GLU A 59 6.82 12.51 -4.22
CA GLU A 59 6.62 13.61 -5.16
C GLU A 59 5.74 14.71 -4.55
N SER A 60 6.15 15.96 -4.76
CA SER A 60 5.41 17.10 -4.20
C SER A 60 4.10 17.34 -4.97
N GLY A 61 3.06 17.78 -4.25
CA GLY A 61 1.80 18.19 -4.91
C GLY A 61 1.98 19.27 -5.96
N THR A 62 3.04 20.07 -5.88
CA THR A 62 3.40 21.08 -6.90
C THR A 62 3.91 20.42 -8.18
N ALA A 63 4.78 19.40 -8.07
CA ALA A 63 5.28 18.67 -9.24
C ALA A 63 4.15 17.90 -9.94
N ILE A 64 3.33 17.19 -9.15
CA ILE A 64 2.14 16.50 -9.68
C ILE A 64 1.20 17.46 -10.40
N ALA A 65 0.95 18.65 -9.83
CA ALA A 65 0.07 19.65 -10.47
C ALA A 65 0.67 20.20 -11.77
N GLN A 66 1.99 20.34 -11.86
CA GLN A 66 2.69 20.75 -13.08
C GLN A 66 2.57 19.67 -14.16
N ASP A 67 2.71 18.40 -13.79
CA ASP A 67 2.57 17.28 -14.71
C ASP A 67 1.13 17.18 -15.25
N LEU A 68 0.11 17.26 -14.39
CA LEU A 68 -1.29 17.27 -14.82
C LEU A 68 -1.63 18.43 -15.75
N ALA A 69 -1.04 19.60 -15.54
CA ALA A 69 -1.24 20.75 -16.42
C ALA A 69 -0.51 20.55 -17.77
N SER A 70 0.70 19.99 -17.78
CA SER A 70 1.47 19.70 -18.99
C SER A 70 0.78 18.69 -19.89
N GLN A 71 0.07 17.72 -19.29
CA GLN A 71 -0.70 16.68 -19.98
C GLN A 71 -2.17 17.09 -20.23
N HIS A 72 -2.52 18.36 -20.06
CA HIS A 72 -3.85 18.90 -20.29
C HIS A 72 -4.97 18.24 -19.45
N VAL A 73 -4.64 17.67 -18.31
CA VAL A 73 -5.64 17.15 -17.36
C VAL A 73 -6.37 18.31 -16.70
N VAL A 74 -5.63 19.31 -16.25
CA VAL A 74 -6.16 20.56 -15.67
C VAL A 74 -5.69 21.77 -16.47
N ALA A 75 -6.46 22.84 -16.43
CA ALA A 75 -6.13 24.04 -17.21
C ALA A 75 -4.87 24.76 -16.70
N LYS A 76 -4.65 24.79 -15.39
CA LYS A 76 -3.50 25.47 -14.75
C LYS A 76 -3.04 24.77 -13.48
N ALA A 77 -1.74 24.47 -13.39
CA ALA A 77 -1.13 23.92 -12.19
C ALA A 77 -1.39 24.75 -10.93
N SER A 78 -1.31 26.10 -11.05
CA SER A 78 -1.51 27.01 -9.92
C SER A 78 -2.91 26.94 -9.30
N THR A 79 -3.94 26.66 -10.11
CA THR A 79 -5.31 26.45 -9.63
C THR A 79 -5.43 25.16 -8.84
N LEU A 80 -4.87 24.07 -9.38
CA LEU A 80 -4.84 22.77 -8.70
C LEU A 80 -4.06 22.84 -7.37
N ILE A 81 -2.88 23.48 -7.35
CA ILE A 81 -2.08 23.67 -6.13
C ILE A 81 -2.88 24.39 -5.04
N LYS A 82 -3.55 25.51 -5.38
CA LYS A 82 -4.37 26.23 -4.42
C LYS A 82 -5.48 25.35 -3.81
N LYS A 83 -6.11 24.49 -4.63
CA LYS A 83 -7.17 23.58 -4.19
C LYS A 83 -6.62 22.41 -3.36
N LEU A 84 -5.47 21.85 -3.71
CA LEU A 84 -4.79 20.82 -2.90
C LEU A 84 -4.50 21.35 -1.48
N ILE A 85 -3.96 22.58 -1.39
CA ILE A 85 -3.68 23.24 -0.12
C ILE A 85 -4.98 23.51 0.65
N ALA A 86 -6.00 24.09 0.00
CA ALA A 86 -7.28 24.41 0.62
C ALA A 86 -8.02 23.18 1.18
N ARG A 87 -7.83 22.01 0.57
CA ARG A 87 -8.40 20.73 1.02
C ARG A 87 -7.48 19.97 1.99
N ASN A 88 -6.33 20.54 2.34
CA ASN A 88 -5.32 19.89 3.20
C ASN A 88 -4.95 18.48 2.72
N VAL A 89 -4.73 18.30 1.41
CA VAL A 89 -4.28 17.03 0.85
C VAL A 89 -2.83 16.82 1.22
N VAL A 90 -2.56 15.92 2.16
CA VAL A 90 -1.22 15.69 2.74
C VAL A 90 -0.37 14.75 1.89
N GLY A 91 -0.98 13.93 1.03
CA GLY A 91 -0.25 13.01 0.15
C GLY A 91 -1.14 12.45 -0.96
N ILE A 92 -0.50 12.15 -2.07
CA ILE A 92 -1.10 11.42 -3.19
C ILE A 92 -0.33 10.10 -3.27
N ALA A 93 -1.06 8.99 -3.35
CA ALA A 93 -0.44 7.68 -3.40
C ALA A 93 0.49 7.57 -4.63
N PRO A 94 1.71 7.04 -4.48
CA PRO A 94 2.58 6.79 -5.63
C PRO A 94 1.96 5.72 -6.54
N GLY A 95 2.17 5.87 -7.84
CA GLY A 95 1.65 4.91 -8.81
C GLY A 95 1.29 5.53 -10.15
N ILE A 96 0.76 4.72 -11.03
CA ILE A 96 0.22 5.17 -12.32
C ILE A 96 -1.28 5.39 -12.17
N HIS A 97 -1.68 6.65 -12.17
CA HIS A 97 -3.09 7.05 -12.06
C HIS A 97 -3.69 7.21 -13.45
N LEU A 98 -4.88 6.64 -13.67
CA LEU A 98 -5.72 6.94 -14.82
C LEU A 98 -6.60 8.13 -14.49
N ILE A 99 -6.32 9.28 -15.11
CA ILE A 99 -7.05 10.53 -14.87
C ILE A 99 -7.59 11.05 -16.18
N GLN A 100 -8.86 11.41 -16.20
CA GLN A 100 -9.48 12.02 -17.38
C GLN A 100 -8.81 13.37 -17.71
N SER A 101 -8.54 13.60 -18.99
CA SER A 101 -8.06 14.90 -19.45
C SER A 101 -9.20 15.93 -19.50
N VAL A 102 -8.84 17.21 -19.53
CA VAL A 102 -9.76 18.34 -19.68
C VAL A 102 -10.86 18.37 -18.60
N ILE A 103 -10.49 18.15 -17.35
CA ILE A 103 -11.43 18.17 -16.21
C ILE A 103 -11.12 19.31 -15.23
N PRO A 104 -12.12 19.76 -14.45
CA PRO A 104 -11.91 20.72 -13.39
C PRO A 104 -10.92 20.19 -12.33
N SER A 105 -10.13 21.07 -11.73
CA SER A 105 -9.16 20.71 -10.70
C SER A 105 -9.79 19.94 -9.52
N ASP A 106 -11.06 20.19 -9.19
CA ASP A 106 -11.76 19.47 -8.12
C ASP A 106 -12.01 17.99 -8.49
N GLU A 107 -12.33 17.73 -9.74
CA GLU A 107 -12.48 16.36 -10.27
C GLU A 107 -11.12 15.67 -10.39
N ALA A 108 -10.10 16.40 -10.84
CA ALA A 108 -8.74 15.88 -10.88
C ALA A 108 -8.23 15.45 -9.48
N ILE A 109 -8.49 16.25 -8.44
CA ILE A 109 -8.17 15.87 -7.05
C ILE A 109 -8.94 14.62 -6.64
N ALA A 110 -10.24 14.55 -6.93
CA ALA A 110 -11.05 13.38 -6.58
C ALA A 110 -10.51 12.10 -7.26
N GLN A 111 -10.14 12.20 -8.54
CA GLN A 111 -9.57 11.06 -9.29
C GLN A 111 -8.16 10.70 -8.83
N LEU A 112 -7.31 11.67 -8.45
CA LEU A 112 -5.99 11.42 -7.87
C LEU A 112 -6.04 10.69 -6.51
N LEU A 113 -7.11 10.92 -5.73
CA LEU A 113 -7.29 10.28 -4.43
C LEU A 113 -8.05 8.95 -4.51
N ASP A 114 -8.60 8.60 -5.66
CA ASP A 114 -9.30 7.33 -5.88
C ASP A 114 -8.29 6.21 -6.17
N GLN A 115 -8.06 5.35 -5.19
CA GLN A 115 -7.15 4.20 -5.31
C GLN A 115 -7.54 3.22 -6.43
N LYS A 116 -8.82 3.17 -6.84
CA LYS A 116 -9.29 2.33 -7.95
C LYS A 116 -8.78 2.79 -9.31
N ARG A 117 -8.28 4.02 -9.38
CA ARG A 117 -7.69 4.61 -10.58
C ARG A 117 -6.18 4.41 -10.68
N ILE A 118 -5.55 3.80 -9.66
CA ILE A 118 -4.15 3.39 -9.72
C ILE A 118 -4.08 2.05 -10.43
N ILE A 119 -3.42 2.03 -11.58
CA ILE A 119 -3.25 0.83 -12.41
C ILE A 119 -1.83 0.28 -12.29
N ASP A 120 -1.64 -0.93 -12.84
CA ASP A 120 -0.34 -1.61 -12.84
C ASP A 120 0.28 -1.65 -11.44
N SER A 121 -0.55 -1.92 -10.43
CA SER A 121 -0.17 -1.91 -9.02
C SER A 121 -0.58 -3.19 -8.31
N ILE A 122 0.21 -3.56 -7.30
CA ILE A 122 -0.13 -4.60 -6.34
C ILE A 122 -0.08 -4.02 -4.93
N TYR A 123 -0.89 -4.56 -4.04
CA TYR A 123 -0.85 -4.24 -2.62
C TYR A 123 -0.40 -5.46 -1.84
N VAL A 124 0.84 -5.44 -1.37
CA VAL A 124 1.38 -6.51 -0.52
C VAL A 124 0.79 -6.36 0.88
N LEU A 125 -0.07 -7.28 1.25
CA LEU A 125 -0.66 -7.31 2.59
C LEU A 125 0.36 -7.83 3.61
N PRO A 126 0.39 -7.29 4.84
CA PRO A 126 1.09 -7.94 5.94
C PRO A 126 0.62 -9.39 6.08
N GLY A 127 1.55 -10.32 6.20
CA GLY A 127 1.25 -11.75 6.22
C GLY A 127 1.24 -12.44 4.84
N SER A 128 1.38 -11.73 3.71
CA SER A 128 1.60 -12.36 2.40
C SER A 128 2.92 -13.10 2.36
N THR A 129 2.95 -14.25 1.68
CA THR A 129 4.19 -14.98 1.40
C THR A 129 4.84 -14.48 0.11
N GLN A 130 6.11 -14.79 -0.08
CA GLN A 130 6.78 -14.60 -1.37
C GLN A 130 6.00 -15.24 -2.53
N SER A 131 5.43 -16.43 -2.32
CA SER A 131 4.62 -17.13 -3.33
C SER A 131 3.34 -16.37 -3.69
N ASP A 132 2.67 -15.76 -2.70
CA ASP A 132 1.47 -14.95 -2.95
C ASP A 132 1.81 -13.70 -3.77
N ILE A 133 2.89 -13.02 -3.40
CA ILE A 133 3.36 -11.82 -4.10
C ILE A 133 3.73 -12.13 -5.55
N LEU A 134 4.41 -13.25 -5.80
CA LEU A 134 4.75 -13.68 -7.15
C LEU A 134 3.50 -13.95 -8.00
N LYS A 135 2.46 -14.57 -7.44
CA LYS A 135 1.18 -14.77 -8.14
C LYS A 135 0.53 -13.44 -8.52
N GLU A 136 0.52 -12.46 -7.61
CA GLU A 136 -0.03 -11.14 -7.89
C GLU A 136 0.79 -10.39 -8.95
N LEU A 137 2.12 -10.45 -8.88
CA LEU A 137 3.00 -9.85 -9.89
C LEU A 137 2.74 -10.40 -11.30
N HIS A 138 2.46 -11.70 -11.43
CA HIS A 138 2.13 -12.31 -12.73
C HIS A 138 0.80 -11.83 -13.32
N LEU A 139 -0.09 -11.24 -12.53
CA LEU A 139 -1.36 -10.68 -12.99
C LEU A 139 -1.23 -9.22 -13.46
N VAL A 140 -0.11 -8.56 -13.19
CA VAL A 140 0.11 -7.17 -13.57
C VAL A 140 0.57 -7.11 -15.03
N THR A 141 -0.28 -6.56 -15.89
CA THR A 141 -0.09 -6.56 -17.36
C THR A 141 1.08 -5.72 -17.84
N SER A 142 1.59 -4.79 -17.02
CA SER A 142 2.76 -3.97 -17.32
C SER A 142 4.09 -4.69 -17.09
N LEU A 143 4.09 -5.84 -16.37
CA LEU A 143 5.31 -6.58 -16.06
C LEU A 143 5.67 -7.55 -17.18
N THR A 144 6.95 -7.59 -17.54
CA THR A 144 7.51 -8.61 -18.40
C THR A 144 8.00 -9.80 -17.57
N GLN A 145 8.00 -11.01 -18.17
CA GLN A 145 8.62 -12.18 -17.53
C GLN A 145 10.12 -11.92 -17.35
N GLY A 146 10.59 -11.92 -16.12
CA GLY A 146 11.97 -11.61 -15.77
C GLY A 146 12.80 -12.84 -15.42
N ASP A 147 14.06 -12.59 -15.11
CA ASP A 147 15.06 -13.59 -14.79
C ASP A 147 14.81 -14.31 -13.45
N SER A 148 15.68 -15.28 -13.16
CA SER A 148 15.61 -16.13 -11.97
C SER A 148 15.59 -15.33 -10.65
N LEU A 149 14.71 -15.71 -9.74
CA LEU A 149 14.67 -15.21 -8.36
C LEU A 149 16.03 -15.38 -7.64
N ALA A 150 16.80 -16.39 -8.02
CA ALA A 150 18.10 -16.69 -7.42
C ALA A 150 19.15 -15.57 -7.61
N SER A 151 18.95 -14.69 -8.59
CA SER A 151 19.83 -13.55 -8.83
C SER A 151 19.57 -12.35 -7.92
N ILE A 152 18.46 -12.34 -7.16
CA ILE A 152 18.09 -11.23 -6.28
C ILE A 152 18.69 -11.47 -4.89
N ALA A 153 19.55 -10.56 -4.46
CA ALA A 153 20.13 -10.63 -3.12
C ALA A 153 19.08 -10.19 -2.08
N PRO A 154 18.81 -11.01 -1.03
CA PRO A 154 17.98 -10.59 0.08
C PRO A 154 18.67 -9.48 0.89
N PHE A 155 17.89 -8.58 1.52
CA PHE A 155 18.42 -7.51 2.35
C PHE A 155 19.22 -8.06 3.55
N TYR A 156 18.65 -9.04 4.26
CA TYR A 156 19.39 -9.83 5.24
C TYR A 156 19.78 -11.18 4.61
N PRO A 157 21.08 -11.45 4.41
CA PRO A 157 21.55 -12.71 3.87
C PRO A 157 21.06 -13.92 4.70
N ASN A 158 20.69 -14.97 4.01
CA ASN A 158 20.22 -16.21 4.62
C ASN A 158 20.64 -17.44 3.80
N PRO A 159 20.72 -18.63 4.42
CA PRO A 159 21.26 -19.83 3.74
C PRO A 159 20.48 -20.27 2.50
N SER A 160 19.19 -19.98 2.43
CA SER A 160 18.30 -20.34 1.31
C SER A 160 18.20 -19.28 0.23
N ASN A 161 18.88 -18.15 0.38
CA ASN A 161 18.74 -16.96 -0.49
C ASN A 161 17.26 -16.57 -0.70
N SER A 162 16.42 -16.79 0.32
CA SER A 162 14.99 -16.53 0.27
C SER A 162 14.70 -15.05 0.46
N LEU A 163 13.75 -14.52 -0.30
CA LEU A 163 13.19 -13.18 -0.10
C LEU A 163 12.02 -13.18 0.90
N GLU A 164 11.64 -14.36 1.45
CA GLU A 164 10.53 -14.48 2.39
C GLU A 164 10.76 -13.60 3.62
N GLY A 165 9.74 -12.81 3.95
CA GLY A 165 9.81 -11.83 5.03
C GLY A 165 10.50 -10.51 4.69
N GLN A 166 11.07 -10.37 3.46
CA GLN A 166 11.87 -9.22 3.04
C GLN A 166 11.28 -8.45 1.85
N LEU A 167 10.00 -8.66 1.57
CA LEU A 167 9.22 -7.92 0.58
C LEU A 167 8.25 -7.01 1.32
N ALA A 168 8.56 -5.71 1.42
CA ALA A 168 7.81 -4.80 2.28
C ALA A 168 6.30 -4.82 2.00
N PRO A 169 5.44 -4.92 3.02
CA PRO A 169 3.99 -4.96 2.86
C PRO A 169 3.42 -3.54 2.66
N VAL A 170 3.59 -3.03 1.44
CA VAL A 170 3.10 -1.73 0.99
C VAL A 170 2.48 -1.84 -0.41
N GLN A 171 1.92 -0.76 -0.90
CA GLN A 171 1.46 -0.68 -2.28
C GLN A 171 2.66 -0.38 -3.21
N TYR A 172 2.73 -1.13 -4.30
CA TYR A 172 3.69 -0.93 -5.39
C TYR A 172 2.95 -0.63 -6.67
N SER A 173 3.48 0.30 -7.46
CA SER A 173 3.07 0.56 -8.82
C SER A 173 4.28 0.50 -9.74
N PHE A 174 4.12 -0.10 -10.89
CA PHE A 174 5.22 -0.40 -11.80
C PHE A 174 5.03 0.31 -13.13
N GLN A 175 6.12 0.84 -13.68
CA GLN A 175 6.13 1.40 -15.03
C GLN A 175 5.88 0.30 -16.07
N PRO A 176 5.21 0.61 -17.18
CA PRO A 176 5.06 -0.34 -18.27
C PRO A 176 6.42 -0.91 -18.70
N GLY A 177 6.51 -2.25 -18.80
CA GLY A 177 7.74 -2.93 -19.17
C GLY A 177 8.69 -3.23 -17.99
N THR A 178 8.34 -2.90 -16.75
CA THR A 178 9.10 -3.33 -15.57
C THR A 178 9.14 -4.86 -15.52
N SER A 179 10.33 -5.45 -15.40
CA SER A 179 10.49 -6.89 -15.23
C SER A 179 10.07 -7.35 -13.82
N THR A 180 9.65 -8.61 -13.69
CA THR A 180 9.37 -9.20 -12.37
C THR A 180 10.61 -9.15 -11.47
N HIS A 181 11.80 -9.33 -12.03
CA HIS A 181 13.07 -9.19 -11.33
C HIS A 181 13.22 -7.78 -10.73
N ASP A 182 13.07 -6.73 -11.54
CA ASP A 182 13.24 -5.34 -11.07
C ASP A 182 12.15 -4.95 -10.06
N ALA A 183 10.94 -5.47 -10.23
CA ALA A 183 9.86 -5.29 -9.25
C ALA A 183 10.26 -5.86 -7.88
N LEU A 184 10.80 -7.08 -7.84
CA LEU A 184 11.25 -7.72 -6.60
C LEU A 184 12.48 -7.04 -6.00
N VAL A 185 13.45 -6.62 -6.82
CA VAL A 185 14.59 -5.81 -6.37
C VAL A 185 14.10 -4.52 -5.69
N ASN A 186 13.11 -3.86 -6.29
CA ASN A 186 12.51 -2.66 -5.69
C ASN A 186 11.79 -2.98 -4.35
N MET A 187 11.10 -4.13 -4.26
CA MET A 187 10.45 -4.56 -3.02
C MET A 187 11.44 -4.82 -1.89
N VAL A 188 12.56 -5.50 -2.18
CA VAL A 188 13.65 -5.74 -1.21
C VAL A 188 14.29 -4.42 -0.77
N LYS A 189 14.53 -3.50 -1.71
CA LYS A 189 15.05 -2.16 -1.41
C LYS A 189 14.09 -1.40 -0.50
N THR A 190 12.81 -1.40 -0.83
CA THR A 190 11.76 -0.75 -0.02
C THR A 190 11.71 -1.36 1.40
N PHE A 191 11.85 -2.69 1.52
CA PHE A 191 11.97 -3.33 2.84
C PHE A 191 13.16 -2.77 3.63
N GLY A 192 14.34 -2.67 3.01
CA GLY A 192 15.53 -2.09 3.64
C GLY A 192 15.30 -0.65 4.12
N GLU A 193 14.64 0.18 3.30
CA GLU A 193 14.28 1.55 3.67
C GLU A 193 13.31 1.59 4.87
N GLU A 194 12.26 0.78 4.84
CA GLU A 194 11.25 0.72 5.90
C GLU A 194 11.85 0.26 7.25
N VAL A 195 12.72 -0.77 7.23
CA VAL A 195 13.32 -1.28 8.48
C VAL A 195 14.50 -0.44 8.97
N SER A 196 15.05 0.45 8.16
CA SER A 196 16.17 1.32 8.57
C SER A 196 15.84 2.22 9.75
N ALA A 197 14.55 2.59 9.89
CA ALA A 197 14.05 3.38 11.03
C ALA A 197 13.85 2.54 12.31
N THR A 198 13.97 1.22 12.23
CA THR A 198 13.83 0.29 13.34
C THR A 198 15.20 -0.12 13.92
N LYS A 199 15.19 -0.82 15.04
CA LYS A 199 16.39 -1.44 15.59
C LYS A 199 16.65 -2.85 15.04
N LEU A 200 15.97 -3.28 13.99
CA LEU A 200 16.07 -4.64 13.46
C LEU A 200 17.52 -4.99 13.08
N GLY A 201 18.28 -4.06 12.50
CA GLY A 201 19.70 -4.27 12.15
C GLY A 201 20.61 -4.61 13.33
N LEU A 202 20.19 -4.35 14.57
CA LEU A 202 20.93 -4.73 15.78
C LEU A 202 20.55 -6.13 16.29
N GLY A 203 19.47 -6.73 15.80
CA GLY A 203 18.90 -7.95 16.36
C GLY A 203 18.29 -7.73 17.74
N TYR A 204 18.12 -8.83 18.50
CA TYR A 204 17.62 -8.79 19.88
C TYR A 204 18.33 -9.85 20.73
N GLY A 205 19.05 -9.43 21.78
CA GLY A 205 19.82 -10.33 22.61
C GLY A 205 20.84 -11.13 21.79
N LYS A 206 20.72 -12.46 21.78
CA LYS A 206 21.57 -13.36 20.97
C LYS A 206 21.05 -13.62 19.56
N TYR A 207 19.88 -13.08 19.20
CA TYR A 207 19.22 -13.35 17.93
C TYR A 207 19.64 -12.33 16.87
N THR A 208 20.05 -12.82 15.70
CA THR A 208 20.44 -12.00 14.56
C THR A 208 19.25 -11.23 13.99
N PRO A 209 19.46 -10.18 13.18
CA PRO A 209 18.40 -9.47 12.49
C PRO A 209 17.44 -10.40 11.72
N TYR A 210 17.99 -11.40 11.02
CA TYR A 210 17.17 -12.36 10.27
C TYR A 210 16.34 -13.28 11.17
N GLN A 211 16.88 -13.69 12.32
CA GLN A 211 16.13 -14.48 13.32
C GLN A 211 15.01 -13.66 13.95
N VAL A 212 15.25 -12.37 14.24
CA VAL A 212 14.19 -11.47 14.73
C VAL A 212 13.12 -11.25 13.66
N LEU A 213 13.51 -11.13 12.39
CA LEU A 213 12.56 -11.06 11.28
C LEU A 213 11.72 -12.34 11.15
N THR A 214 12.35 -13.52 11.36
CA THR A 214 11.63 -14.80 11.41
C THR A 214 10.60 -14.79 12.53
N ILE A 215 10.97 -14.35 13.75
CA ILE A 215 10.03 -14.21 14.87
C ILE A 215 8.90 -13.24 14.50
N ALA A 216 9.20 -12.08 13.92
CA ALA A 216 8.19 -11.12 13.50
C ALA A 216 7.18 -11.72 12.51
N SER A 217 7.64 -12.59 11.60
CA SER A 217 6.75 -13.30 10.67
C SER A 217 5.81 -14.27 11.37
N LEU A 218 6.28 -14.91 12.44
CA LEU A 218 5.42 -15.76 13.29
C LEU A 218 4.37 -14.91 14.01
N LEU A 219 4.77 -13.79 14.63
CA LEU A 219 3.84 -12.87 15.31
C LEU A 219 2.74 -12.39 14.38
N GLN A 220 3.11 -12.03 13.15
CA GLN A 220 2.18 -11.53 12.13
C GLN A 220 1.04 -12.50 11.84
N ILE A 221 1.29 -13.79 11.95
CA ILE A 221 0.29 -14.84 11.65
C ILE A 221 -0.43 -15.32 12.90
N GLU A 222 0.24 -15.34 14.06
CA GLU A 222 -0.26 -16.01 15.27
C GLU A 222 -1.08 -15.11 16.19
N SER A 223 -1.00 -13.79 16.06
CA SER A 223 -1.64 -12.91 17.03
C SER A 223 -2.06 -11.55 16.48
N ASP A 224 -2.94 -10.87 17.21
CA ASP A 224 -3.30 -9.49 16.94
C ASP A 224 -2.14 -8.53 17.23
N PRO A 225 -2.08 -7.37 16.57
CA PRO A 225 -1.03 -6.37 16.78
C PRO A 225 -0.83 -5.94 18.23
N LYS A 226 -1.91 -5.86 19.03
CA LYS A 226 -1.87 -5.49 20.46
C LYS A 226 -1.14 -6.52 21.33
N ASP A 227 -1.01 -7.77 20.85
CA ASP A 227 -0.44 -8.88 21.60
C ASP A 227 0.93 -9.32 21.08
N TYR A 228 1.49 -8.65 20.04
CA TYR A 228 2.78 -9.01 19.45
C TYR A 228 3.90 -9.08 20.49
N GLY A 229 4.02 -8.11 21.39
CA GLY A 229 5.06 -8.10 22.42
C GLY A 229 4.94 -9.27 23.41
N LYS A 230 3.71 -9.65 23.76
CA LYS A 230 3.43 -10.78 24.68
C LYS A 230 3.75 -12.11 24.01
N VAL A 231 3.26 -12.32 22.77
CA VAL A 231 3.52 -13.56 22.02
C VAL A 231 5.01 -13.68 21.69
N ALA A 232 5.69 -12.57 21.36
CA ALA A 232 7.14 -12.55 21.22
C ALA A 232 7.83 -13.06 22.48
N ARG A 233 7.38 -12.64 23.67
CA ARG A 233 7.93 -13.13 24.96
C ARG A 233 7.78 -14.64 25.08
N VAL A 234 6.62 -15.21 24.76
CA VAL A 234 6.42 -16.67 24.76
C VAL A 234 7.41 -17.38 23.84
N ILE A 235 7.57 -16.87 22.62
CA ILE A 235 8.51 -17.45 21.64
C ILE A 235 9.93 -17.41 22.17
N TYR A 236 10.40 -16.27 22.68
CA TYR A 236 11.74 -16.15 23.25
C TYR A 236 11.95 -17.04 24.48
N ASN A 237 10.97 -17.18 25.36
CA ASN A 237 11.04 -18.05 26.53
C ASN A 237 11.16 -19.52 26.11
N ARG A 238 10.33 -19.99 25.15
CA ARG A 238 10.44 -21.36 24.62
C ARG A 238 11.79 -21.61 23.96
N LEU A 239 12.27 -20.67 23.13
CA LEU A 239 13.59 -20.78 22.50
C LEU A 239 14.73 -20.83 23.53
N ALA A 240 14.62 -20.07 24.60
CA ALA A 240 15.63 -20.09 25.70
C ALA A 240 15.66 -21.43 26.47
N LEU A 241 14.50 -22.09 26.57
CA LEU A 241 14.34 -23.38 27.23
C LEU A 241 14.55 -24.59 26.29
N GLY A 242 14.82 -24.35 25.00
CA GLY A 242 14.90 -25.43 23.99
C GLY A 242 13.54 -26.11 23.72
N MET A 243 12.44 -25.49 24.09
CA MET A 243 11.09 -26.02 23.85
C MET A 243 10.70 -25.88 22.37
N PRO A 244 9.99 -26.85 21.79
CA PRO A 244 9.43 -26.71 20.44
C PRO A 244 8.38 -25.60 20.45
N LEU A 245 8.32 -24.80 19.34
CA LEU A 245 7.38 -23.67 19.26
C LEU A 245 5.94 -24.14 19.05
N GLN A 246 5.71 -25.28 18.39
CA GLN A 246 4.40 -25.91 18.17
C GLN A 246 3.34 -24.95 17.57
N LEU A 247 3.74 -24.22 16.52
CA LEU A 247 2.90 -23.26 15.83
C LEU A 247 2.27 -23.89 14.59
N ASN A 248 0.94 -23.86 14.50
CA ASN A 248 0.19 -24.38 13.36
C ASN A 248 0.58 -23.68 12.05
N SER A 249 0.81 -22.37 12.10
CA SER A 249 1.18 -21.55 10.96
C SER A 249 2.43 -22.06 10.24
N THR A 250 3.41 -22.56 10.96
CA THR A 250 4.65 -23.09 10.39
C THR A 250 4.43 -24.37 9.60
N VAL A 251 3.54 -25.24 10.06
CA VAL A 251 3.14 -26.46 9.34
C VAL A 251 2.24 -26.11 8.15
N GLN A 252 1.33 -25.16 8.30
CA GLN A 252 0.50 -24.66 7.20
C GLN A 252 1.37 -24.07 6.09
N TYR A 253 2.38 -23.28 6.44
CA TYR A 253 3.36 -22.75 5.49
C TYR A 253 4.07 -23.88 4.72
N ALA A 254 4.57 -24.90 5.44
CA ALA A 254 5.24 -26.05 4.82
C ALA A 254 4.35 -26.81 3.84
N LEU A 255 3.05 -26.87 4.09
CA LEU A 255 2.07 -27.56 3.25
C LEU A 255 1.42 -26.67 2.18
N GLY A 256 1.78 -25.39 2.12
CA GLY A 256 1.12 -24.42 1.23
C GLY A 256 -0.34 -24.17 1.58
N LEU A 257 -0.76 -24.47 2.80
CA LEU A 257 -2.12 -24.25 3.30
C LEU A 257 -2.20 -22.88 3.95
N ARG A 258 -3.25 -22.11 3.65
CA ARG A 258 -3.47 -20.80 4.26
C ARG A 258 -4.92 -20.61 4.66
N GLY A 259 -5.12 -19.82 5.74
CA GLY A 259 -6.46 -19.44 6.18
C GLY A 259 -7.31 -20.59 6.75
N GLN A 260 -6.72 -21.72 7.01
CA GLN A 260 -7.44 -22.85 7.64
C GLN A 260 -7.45 -22.66 9.16
N ILE A 261 -8.64 -22.75 9.74
CA ILE A 261 -8.80 -22.80 11.19
C ILE A 261 -8.47 -24.21 11.67
N GLY A 262 -7.39 -24.32 12.44
CA GLY A 262 -6.94 -25.61 12.98
C GLY A 262 -6.05 -26.41 12.02
N LEU A 263 -5.45 -27.45 12.55
CA LEU A 263 -4.57 -28.38 11.84
C LEU A 263 -4.93 -29.79 12.23
N SER A 264 -4.95 -30.73 11.27
CA SER A 264 -5.19 -32.14 11.60
C SER A 264 -3.98 -32.73 12.35
N ILE A 265 -4.22 -33.71 13.24
CA ILE A 265 -3.15 -34.45 13.93
C ILE A 265 -2.17 -35.08 12.92
N LYS A 266 -2.66 -35.50 11.75
CA LYS A 266 -1.78 -36.04 10.68
C LYS A 266 -0.85 -34.96 10.14
N ALA A 267 -1.32 -33.74 9.97
CA ALA A 267 -0.51 -32.63 9.45
C ALA A 267 0.58 -32.20 10.42
N THR A 268 0.38 -32.30 11.76
CA THR A 268 1.44 -32.01 12.74
C THR A 268 2.59 -33.01 12.72
N LYS A 269 2.48 -34.08 11.96
CA LYS A 269 3.52 -35.13 11.79
C LYS A 269 4.24 -35.05 10.45
N VAL A 270 3.99 -34.02 9.63
CA VAL A 270 4.67 -33.85 8.34
C VAL A 270 6.18 -33.67 8.57
N ASP A 271 6.98 -34.39 7.81
CA ASP A 271 8.44 -34.25 7.82
C ASP A 271 8.81 -32.98 7.01
N SER A 272 9.09 -31.91 7.72
CA SER A 272 9.49 -30.64 7.13
C SER A 272 10.33 -29.85 8.13
N PRO A 273 11.40 -29.18 7.70
CA PRO A 273 12.21 -28.32 8.57
C PRO A 273 11.41 -27.12 9.15
N TYR A 274 10.25 -26.81 8.59
CA TYR A 274 9.32 -25.81 9.12
C TYR A 274 8.41 -26.36 10.23
N ASN A 275 8.36 -27.68 10.42
CA ASN A 275 7.45 -28.26 11.42
C ASN A 275 7.98 -28.06 12.84
N THR A 276 7.52 -26.98 13.48
CA THR A 276 7.91 -26.62 14.87
C THR A 276 7.28 -27.49 15.95
N TYR A 277 6.50 -28.54 15.59
CA TYR A 277 6.12 -29.64 16.50
C TYR A 277 7.21 -30.69 16.61
N LEU A 278 7.97 -30.92 15.55
CA LEU A 278 9.02 -31.94 15.47
C LEU A 278 10.42 -31.37 15.68
N HIS A 279 10.64 -30.12 15.29
CA HIS A 279 11.93 -29.46 15.36
C HIS A 279 11.89 -28.31 16.38
N THR A 280 12.89 -28.24 17.25
CA THR A 280 13.11 -27.13 18.17
C THR A 280 13.80 -25.96 17.47
N GLY A 281 13.66 -24.75 18.00
CA GLY A 281 14.23 -23.55 17.40
C GLY A 281 13.27 -22.85 16.42
N LEU A 282 13.82 -21.92 15.65
CA LEU A 282 13.10 -21.17 14.63
C LEU A 282 13.00 -21.98 13.34
N PRO A 283 11.96 -21.78 12.52
CA PRO A 283 11.93 -22.31 11.16
C PRO A 283 13.08 -21.71 10.31
N PRO A 284 13.46 -22.36 9.20
CA PRO A 284 14.63 -21.95 8.39
C PRO A 284 14.55 -20.53 7.83
N THR A 285 13.32 -20.06 7.53
CA THR A 285 13.04 -18.73 7.02
C THR A 285 11.85 -18.10 7.75
N PRO A 286 11.59 -16.80 7.60
CA PRO A 286 10.26 -16.25 7.81
C PRO A 286 9.20 -17.06 7.06
N ILE A 287 7.96 -17.03 7.52
CA ILE A 287 6.82 -17.73 6.90
C ILE A 287 5.80 -16.77 6.25
N ALA A 288 6.10 -15.48 6.33
CA ALA A 288 5.30 -14.40 5.75
C ALA A 288 6.08 -13.09 5.81
N ASN A 289 5.62 -12.07 5.09
CA ASN A 289 6.15 -10.72 5.18
C ASN A 289 5.48 -9.96 6.35
N PRO A 290 6.23 -9.64 7.43
CA PRO A 290 5.67 -8.99 8.60
C PRO A 290 5.50 -7.49 8.39
N SER A 291 4.51 -6.90 9.07
CA SER A 291 4.39 -5.44 9.23
C SER A 291 5.51 -4.88 10.11
N LEU A 292 5.80 -3.58 10.00
CA LEU A 292 6.70 -2.90 10.93
C LEU A 292 6.25 -3.03 12.40
N GLN A 293 4.94 -3.13 12.64
CA GLN A 293 4.39 -3.33 13.97
C GLN A 293 4.77 -4.71 14.53
N ALA A 294 4.71 -5.76 13.72
CA ALA A 294 5.17 -7.10 14.13
C ALA A 294 6.69 -7.15 14.36
N ILE A 295 7.48 -6.46 13.51
CA ILE A 295 8.92 -6.30 13.68
C ILE A 295 9.23 -5.61 15.03
N ASN A 296 8.56 -4.50 15.33
CA ASN A 296 8.72 -3.80 16.60
C ASN A 296 8.28 -4.67 17.80
N GLY A 297 7.21 -5.45 17.67
CA GLY A 297 6.78 -6.42 18.69
C GLY A 297 7.86 -7.47 18.99
N ALA A 298 8.54 -7.98 17.96
CA ALA A 298 9.67 -8.90 18.13
C ALA A 298 10.89 -8.23 18.78
N LEU A 299 11.12 -6.93 18.52
CA LEU A 299 12.23 -6.17 19.10
C LEU A 299 11.95 -5.70 20.54
N THR A 300 10.70 -5.61 20.94
CA THR A 300 10.27 -5.12 22.26
C THR A 300 9.33 -6.10 22.94
N PRO A 301 9.78 -7.36 23.19
CA PRO A 301 8.94 -8.33 23.88
C PRO A 301 8.61 -7.85 25.29
N GLU A 302 7.35 -8.02 25.71
CA GLU A 302 6.90 -7.67 27.05
C GLU A 302 7.60 -8.53 28.12
N ASN A 303 7.66 -8.05 29.36
CA ASN A 303 8.18 -8.83 30.48
C ASN A 303 7.16 -9.88 30.92
N GLY A 304 7.56 -11.11 31.09
CA GLY A 304 6.70 -12.20 31.54
C GLY A 304 7.41 -13.56 31.47
N ASP A 305 6.87 -14.53 32.18
CA ASP A 305 7.34 -15.92 32.24
C ASP A 305 6.49 -16.90 31.42
N TRP A 306 5.61 -16.35 30.59
CA TRP A 306 4.64 -17.14 29.80
C TRP A 306 5.33 -18.11 28.85
N LEU A 307 4.77 -19.32 28.79
CA LEU A 307 5.22 -20.41 27.92
C LEU A 307 4.13 -20.84 26.92
N TYR A 308 2.88 -20.48 27.20
CA TYR A 308 1.73 -20.88 26.40
C TYR A 308 0.87 -19.67 26.06
N PHE A 309 0.33 -19.66 24.87
CA PHE A 309 -0.71 -18.70 24.46
C PHE A 309 -1.74 -19.38 23.56
N ILE A 310 -2.94 -18.87 23.55
CA ILE A 310 -4.03 -19.30 22.67
C ILE A 310 -5.04 -18.17 22.50
N THR A 311 -5.50 -17.94 21.27
CA THR A 311 -6.62 -17.03 20.97
C THR A 311 -7.90 -17.81 21.07
N VAL A 312 -8.63 -17.67 22.19
CA VAL A 312 -9.83 -18.44 22.50
C VAL A 312 -11.07 -17.94 21.80
N SER A 313 -11.11 -16.67 21.40
CA SER A 313 -12.15 -16.05 20.55
C SER A 313 -11.52 -14.86 19.80
N PRO A 314 -12.17 -14.30 18.79
CA PRO A 314 -11.63 -13.13 18.09
C PRO A 314 -11.20 -12.04 19.07
N HIS A 315 -9.91 -11.63 18.96
CA HIS A 315 -9.27 -10.60 19.79
C HIS A 315 -9.10 -10.93 21.28
N ASP A 316 -9.30 -12.20 21.71
CA ASP A 316 -9.04 -12.67 23.10
C ASP A 316 -7.87 -13.67 23.10
N THR A 317 -6.65 -13.16 23.12
CA THR A 317 -5.42 -13.96 23.26
C THR A 317 -5.02 -14.03 24.73
N ARG A 318 -4.91 -15.24 25.25
CA ARG A 318 -4.56 -15.55 26.65
C ARG A 318 -3.18 -16.17 26.73
N LEU A 319 -2.44 -15.83 27.79
CA LEU A 319 -1.06 -16.25 28.00
C LEU A 319 -0.89 -16.79 29.41
N THR A 320 -0.10 -17.86 29.59
CA THR A 320 0.19 -18.46 30.87
C THR A 320 1.53 -19.22 30.88
N SER A 321 2.13 -19.39 32.04
CA SER A 321 3.25 -20.35 32.29
C SER A 321 2.74 -21.75 32.69
N SER A 322 1.47 -21.89 33.04
CA SER A 322 0.85 -23.16 33.49
C SER A 322 0.27 -23.95 32.31
N PHE A 323 0.76 -25.19 32.16
CA PHE A 323 0.22 -26.08 31.12
C PHE A 323 -1.23 -26.46 31.40
N SER A 324 -1.62 -26.74 32.66
CA SER A 324 -2.98 -27.11 33.00
C SER A 324 -3.99 -25.97 32.74
N THR A 325 -3.58 -24.72 32.98
CA THR A 325 -4.41 -23.55 32.59
C THR A 325 -4.58 -23.45 31.09
N PHE A 326 -3.52 -23.70 30.34
CA PHE A 326 -3.55 -23.70 28.87
C PHE A 326 -4.50 -24.80 28.34
N GLU A 327 -4.46 -26.03 28.90
CA GLU A 327 -5.39 -27.11 28.49
C GLU A 327 -6.86 -26.73 28.71
N GLY A 328 -7.16 -26.04 29.81
CA GLY A 328 -8.51 -25.49 30.05
C GLY A 328 -8.93 -24.51 28.96
N TRP A 329 -8.02 -23.66 28.48
CA TRP A 329 -8.31 -22.73 27.38
C TRP A 329 -8.39 -23.42 26.01
N VAL A 330 -7.65 -24.50 25.78
CA VAL A 330 -7.82 -25.34 24.58
C VAL A 330 -9.24 -25.91 24.51
N SER A 331 -9.77 -26.35 25.65
CA SER A 331 -11.17 -26.82 25.72
C SER A 331 -12.16 -25.70 25.39
N LEU A 332 -11.94 -24.48 25.89
CA LEU A 332 -12.74 -23.30 25.58
C LEU A 332 -12.64 -22.94 24.09
N TYR A 333 -11.43 -22.93 23.52
CA TYR A 333 -11.20 -22.69 22.08
C TYR A 333 -11.99 -23.69 21.23
N ASN A 334 -11.92 -24.99 21.53
CA ASN A 334 -12.64 -26.01 20.78
C ASN A 334 -14.15 -25.81 20.87
N HIS A 335 -14.70 -25.43 22.03
CA HIS A 335 -16.10 -25.08 22.19
C HIS A 335 -16.46 -23.86 21.30
N ASN A 336 -15.68 -22.80 21.33
CA ASN A 336 -15.91 -21.57 20.57
C ASN A 336 -15.82 -21.80 19.06
N VAL A 337 -14.90 -22.64 18.59
CA VAL A 337 -14.82 -23.05 17.17
C VAL A 337 -16.09 -23.82 16.79
N ALA A 338 -16.53 -24.79 17.61
CA ALA A 338 -17.72 -25.61 17.35
C ALA A 338 -19.02 -24.76 17.31
N THR A 339 -19.09 -23.70 18.12
CA THR A 339 -20.24 -22.77 18.18
C THR A 339 -20.17 -21.63 17.17
N GLY A 340 -19.08 -21.54 16.39
CA GLY A 340 -18.95 -20.57 15.29
C GLY A 340 -18.47 -19.18 15.71
N ALA A 341 -17.83 -19.03 16.87
CA ALA A 341 -17.32 -17.75 17.36
C ALA A 341 -16.22 -17.12 16.47
N PHE A 342 -15.64 -17.90 15.55
CA PHE A 342 -14.62 -17.45 14.59
C PHE A 342 -15.17 -17.26 13.16
N LYS A 343 -16.51 -17.25 12.99
CA LYS A 343 -17.17 -17.07 11.69
C LYS A 343 -17.50 -15.62 11.40
#